data_5009f14b3df6e891eeef14340dd302cc
#
_entry.id   5009f14b3df6e891eeef14340dd302cc
#
_cell.length_a   1.000
_cell.length_b   1.000
_cell.length_c   1.000
_cell.angle_alpha   90.00
_cell.angle_beta   90.00
_cell.angle_gamma   90.00
#
_symmetry.space_group_name_H-M   'P 1'
#
loop_
_entity.id
_entity.type
_entity.pdbx_description
1 polymer ?
#
loop_
_entity_poly.entity_id
_entity_poly.type
_entity_poly.pdbx_seq_one_letter_code
_entity_poly.pdbx_strand_id
1 'polypeptide(L)'
;MKITPNDPPRTLTAAEIEAILPHRSPFALVDKITDYTPGQWARGIKCVTRTEPFFQGHFPGRPIMPGVLILEALAQTGAVAALSLPENQGKLALFGGVKNARFRRQVVPGDVLTLECELVEQHGLIGIGKATAWVGNERAANAELTFVIADA
;
A
#
# COMPACT_ATOMS: atom_id res chain seq x y z
N MET A 1 -4.58 4.04 14.96
CA MET A 1 -4.88 2.83 14.18
C MET A 1 -4.71 1.62 15.08
N LYS A 2 -5.76 0.83 15.21
CA LYS A 2 -5.70 -0.38 16.03
C LYS A 2 -5.60 -1.59 15.13
N ILE A 3 -4.37 -2.08 14.97
CA ILE A 3 -4.11 -3.33 14.26
C ILE A 3 -3.79 -4.38 15.31
N THR A 4 -4.54 -5.49 15.29
CA THR A 4 -4.26 -6.63 16.14
C THR A 4 -3.46 -7.66 15.34
N PRO A 5 -2.16 -7.82 15.62
CA PRO A 5 -1.33 -8.78 14.88
C PRO A 5 -1.87 -10.19 15.01
N ASN A 6 -1.70 -10.98 13.94
CA ASN A 6 -2.00 -12.40 13.97
C ASN A 6 -0.82 -13.17 14.58
N ASP A 7 -1.10 -14.29 15.24
CA ASP A 7 -0.10 -15.18 15.81
C ASP A 7 -0.41 -16.62 15.37
N PRO A 8 0.36 -17.21 14.44
CA PRO A 8 1.49 -16.60 13.74
C PRO A 8 1.04 -15.54 12.72
N PRO A 9 1.94 -14.64 12.27
CA PRO A 9 1.63 -13.65 11.24
C PRO A 9 1.20 -14.31 9.92
N ARG A 10 0.24 -13.70 9.24
CA ARG A 10 -0.20 -14.12 7.90
C ARG A 10 0.62 -13.37 6.85
N THR A 11 1.60 -14.04 6.28
CA THR A 11 2.50 -13.44 5.30
C THR A 11 2.07 -13.79 3.87
N LEU A 12 2.40 -12.92 2.91
CA LEU A 12 2.24 -13.17 1.49
C LEU A 12 3.54 -12.84 0.78
N THR A 13 3.96 -13.73 -0.12
CA THR A 13 5.07 -13.47 -1.05
C THR A 13 4.62 -12.53 -2.17
N ALA A 14 5.58 -12.02 -2.96
CA ALA A 14 5.27 -11.19 -4.12
C ALA A 14 4.33 -11.93 -5.11
N ALA A 15 4.55 -13.22 -5.34
CA ALA A 15 3.68 -14.01 -6.22
C ALA A 15 2.27 -14.14 -5.67
N GLU A 16 2.13 -14.32 -4.37
CA GLU A 16 0.82 -14.39 -3.71
C GLU A 16 0.09 -13.04 -3.75
N ILE A 17 0.83 -11.94 -3.61
CA ILE A 17 0.26 -10.59 -3.77
C ILE A 17 -0.26 -10.40 -5.21
N GLU A 18 0.49 -10.82 -6.22
CA GLU A 18 0.06 -10.76 -7.62
C GLU A 18 -1.19 -11.59 -7.90
N ALA A 19 -1.43 -12.65 -7.13
CA ALA A 19 -2.65 -13.44 -7.25
C ALA A 19 -3.88 -12.69 -6.70
N ILE A 20 -3.67 -11.69 -5.85
CA ILE A 20 -4.75 -10.88 -5.25
C ILE A 20 -4.92 -9.57 -6.01
N LEU A 21 -3.81 -8.87 -6.31
CA LEU A 21 -3.81 -7.57 -6.98
C LEU A 21 -3.62 -7.71 -8.49
N PRO A 22 -4.30 -6.85 -9.29
CA PRO A 22 -4.08 -6.83 -10.74
C PRO A 22 -2.78 -6.11 -11.15
N HIS A 23 -2.19 -5.34 -10.25
CA HIS A 23 -0.98 -4.56 -10.51
C HIS A 23 0.21 -5.44 -10.92
N ARG A 24 1.04 -4.95 -11.84
CA ARG A 24 2.25 -5.66 -12.29
C ARG A 24 3.42 -4.68 -12.37
N SER A 25 4.64 -5.22 -12.36
CA SER A 25 5.85 -4.42 -12.52
C SER A 25 5.77 -3.59 -13.82
N PRO A 26 6.18 -2.32 -13.79
CA PRO A 26 6.88 -1.63 -12.71
C PRO A 26 5.95 -0.96 -11.69
N PHE A 27 4.65 -1.18 -11.75
CA PHE A 27 3.67 -0.53 -10.87
C PHE A 27 3.21 -1.41 -9.69
N ALA A 28 3.78 -2.58 -9.52
CA ALA A 28 3.58 -3.40 -8.32
C ALA A 28 4.53 -2.88 -7.23
N LEU A 29 3.98 -2.14 -6.25
CA LEU A 29 4.77 -1.38 -5.29
C LEU A 29 4.83 -2.03 -3.90
N VAL A 30 4.31 -3.24 -3.73
CA VAL A 30 4.38 -3.98 -2.47
C VAL A 30 5.18 -5.25 -2.69
N ASP A 31 6.31 -5.37 -2.03
CA ASP A 31 7.24 -6.48 -2.24
C ASP A 31 6.88 -7.71 -1.40
N LYS A 32 6.25 -7.49 -0.24
CA LYS A 32 5.87 -8.55 0.68
C LYS A 32 4.76 -8.05 1.60
N ILE A 33 3.86 -8.92 1.98
CA ILE A 33 2.95 -8.69 3.10
C ILE A 33 3.50 -9.42 4.31
N THR A 34 3.71 -8.71 5.41
CA THR A 34 4.24 -9.26 6.65
C THR A 34 3.16 -9.76 7.59
N ASP A 35 1.96 -9.19 7.48
CA ASP A 35 0.78 -9.66 8.20
C ASP A 35 -0.47 -8.99 7.62
N TYR A 36 -1.62 -9.66 7.68
CA TYR A 36 -2.89 -9.06 7.25
C TYR A 36 -4.07 -9.85 7.79
N THR A 37 -5.22 -9.20 7.86
CA THR A 37 -6.51 -9.83 8.12
C THR A 37 -7.48 -9.40 7.02
N PRO A 38 -8.02 -10.34 6.22
CA PRO A 38 -8.92 -10.01 5.13
C PRO A 38 -10.08 -9.10 5.58
N GLY A 39 -10.33 -8.05 4.80
CA GLY A 39 -11.38 -7.09 5.07
C GLY A 39 -11.09 -6.11 6.20
N GLN A 40 -9.95 -6.21 6.87
CA GLN A 40 -9.67 -5.39 8.05
C GLN A 40 -8.42 -4.52 7.90
N TRP A 41 -7.27 -5.12 7.60
CA TRP A 41 -6.01 -4.39 7.50
C TRP A 41 -4.93 -5.22 6.83
N ALA A 42 -3.87 -4.54 6.39
CA ALA A 42 -2.66 -5.20 5.91
C ALA A 42 -1.42 -4.37 6.26
N ARG A 43 -0.32 -5.07 6.44
CA ARG A 43 1.02 -4.48 6.61
C ARG A 43 1.96 -5.12 5.61
N GLY A 44 2.67 -4.28 4.86
CA GLY A 44 3.60 -4.73 3.84
C GLY A 44 4.90 -3.99 3.85
N ILE A 45 5.77 -4.39 2.93
CA ILE A 45 7.11 -3.81 2.75
C ILE A 45 7.25 -3.38 1.29
N LYS A 46 7.79 -2.19 1.08
CA LYS A 46 8.32 -1.71 -0.20
C LYS A 46 9.82 -1.45 -0.03
N CYS A 47 10.65 -2.22 -0.73
CA CYS A 47 12.08 -1.95 -0.80
C CYS A 47 12.33 -0.91 -1.88
N VAL A 48 12.84 0.25 -1.50
CA VAL A 48 13.10 1.35 -2.43
C VAL A 48 14.48 1.15 -3.03
N THR A 49 14.54 0.89 -4.35
CA THR A 49 15.79 0.60 -5.03
C THR A 49 16.11 1.68 -6.07
N ARG A 50 17.42 1.92 -6.30
CA ARG A 50 17.88 2.94 -7.23
C ARG A 50 17.47 2.67 -8.68
N THR A 51 17.21 1.42 -9.03
CA THR A 51 16.89 1.01 -10.40
C THR A 51 15.42 1.23 -10.77
N GLU A 52 14.61 1.76 -9.88
CA GLU A 52 13.20 2.01 -10.18
C GLU A 52 13.04 3.12 -11.23
N PRO A 53 12.15 2.92 -12.23
CA PRO A 53 12.05 3.83 -13.38
C PRO A 53 11.75 5.29 -13.01
N PHE A 54 10.97 5.52 -11.97
CA PHE A 54 10.56 6.90 -11.61
C PHE A 54 11.73 7.76 -11.14
N PHE A 55 12.85 7.19 -10.69
CA PHE A 55 14.01 7.97 -10.28
C PHE A 55 14.74 8.62 -11.44
N GLN A 56 14.50 8.20 -12.68
CA GLN A 56 15.11 8.84 -13.87
C GLN A 56 14.67 10.29 -14.02
N GLY A 57 13.44 10.59 -13.65
CA GLY A 57 12.86 11.92 -13.76
C GLY A 57 12.60 12.62 -12.44
N HIS A 58 12.72 11.93 -11.32
CA HIS A 58 12.35 12.51 -10.02
C HIS A 58 13.42 12.24 -8.95
N PHE A 59 14.51 12.89 -8.96
CA PHE A 59 14.98 13.91 -9.90
C PHE A 59 16.35 13.53 -10.45
N PRO A 60 16.76 14.01 -11.64
CA PRO A 60 18.11 13.73 -12.15
C PRO A 60 19.19 14.12 -11.12
N GLY A 61 20.04 13.13 -10.76
CA GLY A 61 21.09 13.32 -9.77
C GLY A 61 20.63 13.37 -8.31
N ARG A 62 19.33 13.39 -8.04
CA ARG A 62 18.77 13.39 -6.69
C ARG A 62 17.49 12.54 -6.63
N PRO A 63 17.64 11.22 -6.46
CA PRO A 63 16.48 10.32 -6.47
C PRO A 63 15.67 10.46 -5.19
N ILE A 64 14.40 10.80 -5.36
CA ILE A 64 13.42 10.91 -4.27
C ILE A 64 12.17 10.17 -4.74
N MET A 65 11.65 9.26 -3.93
CA MET A 65 10.41 8.58 -4.27
C MET A 65 9.24 9.57 -4.27
N PRO A 66 8.51 9.69 -5.38
CA PRO A 66 7.36 10.59 -5.42
C PRO A 66 6.36 10.26 -4.33
N GLY A 67 5.92 11.30 -3.60
CA GLY A 67 4.96 11.12 -2.50
C GLY A 67 3.67 10.45 -2.95
N VAL A 68 3.19 10.77 -4.15
CA VAL A 68 1.98 10.14 -4.71
C VAL A 68 2.16 8.65 -4.94
N LEU A 69 3.38 8.17 -5.19
CA LEU A 69 3.65 6.74 -5.31
C LEU A 69 3.74 6.05 -3.95
N ILE A 70 4.10 6.78 -2.90
CA ILE A 70 3.98 6.26 -1.53
C ILE A 70 2.50 6.03 -1.20
N LEU A 71 1.64 6.97 -1.55
CA LEU A 71 0.19 6.81 -1.39
C LEU A 71 -0.33 5.62 -2.20
N GLU A 72 0.17 5.44 -3.42
CA GLU A 72 -0.20 4.29 -4.24
C GLU A 72 0.24 2.97 -3.59
N ALA A 73 1.45 2.91 -3.04
CA ALA A 73 1.93 1.74 -2.32
C ALA A 73 1.05 1.42 -1.10
N LEU A 74 0.62 2.44 -0.36
CA LEU A 74 -0.31 2.30 0.75
C LEU A 74 -1.67 1.80 0.29
N ALA A 75 -2.17 2.31 -0.85
CA ALA A 75 -3.44 1.88 -1.42
C ALA A 75 -3.37 0.42 -1.86
N GLN A 76 -2.27 -0.01 -2.47
CA GLN A 76 -2.08 -1.41 -2.85
C GLN A 76 -2.05 -2.31 -1.61
N THR A 77 -1.41 -1.87 -0.54
CA THR A 77 -1.41 -2.61 0.73
C THR A 77 -2.84 -2.78 1.28
N GLY A 78 -3.62 -1.70 1.29
CA GLY A 78 -5.02 -1.77 1.70
C GLY A 78 -5.87 -2.63 0.75
N ALA A 79 -5.57 -2.57 -0.55
CA ALA A 79 -6.26 -3.39 -1.55
C ALA A 79 -6.02 -4.88 -1.33
N VAL A 80 -4.87 -5.29 -0.80
CA VAL A 80 -4.65 -6.69 -0.42
C VAL A 80 -5.70 -7.14 0.59
N ALA A 81 -5.94 -6.35 1.63
CA ALA A 81 -6.97 -6.68 2.62
C ALA A 81 -8.37 -6.72 2.01
N ALA A 82 -8.72 -5.74 1.17
CA ALA A 82 -10.05 -5.65 0.57
C ALA A 82 -10.30 -6.74 -0.47
N LEU A 83 -9.33 -7.00 -1.35
CA LEU A 83 -9.49 -7.94 -2.47
C LEU A 83 -9.21 -9.40 -2.09
N SER A 84 -8.68 -9.65 -0.90
CA SER A 84 -8.53 -11.01 -0.38
C SER A 84 -9.84 -11.61 0.13
N LEU A 85 -10.89 -10.79 0.29
CA LEU A 85 -12.22 -11.31 0.59
C LEU A 85 -12.78 -12.10 -0.60
N PRO A 86 -13.43 -13.25 -0.39
CA PRO A 86 -13.94 -14.08 -1.48
C PRO A 86 -14.85 -13.32 -2.45
N GLU A 87 -15.71 -12.44 -1.95
CA GLU A 87 -16.65 -11.65 -2.77
C GLU A 87 -15.96 -10.62 -3.67
N ASN A 88 -14.72 -10.27 -3.36
CA ASN A 88 -13.94 -9.27 -4.13
C ASN A 88 -12.87 -9.89 -5.02
N GLN A 89 -12.77 -11.20 -5.06
CA GLN A 89 -11.74 -11.89 -5.83
C GLN A 89 -11.84 -11.54 -7.33
N GLY A 90 -10.71 -11.15 -7.92
CA GLY A 90 -10.62 -10.77 -9.33
C GLY A 90 -11.09 -9.35 -9.65
N LYS A 91 -11.48 -8.58 -8.64
CA LYS A 91 -11.93 -7.19 -8.83
C LYS A 91 -10.77 -6.21 -8.77
N LEU A 92 -11.08 -4.94 -9.03
CA LEU A 92 -10.16 -3.82 -8.94
C LEU A 92 -10.51 -2.98 -7.71
N ALA A 93 -9.49 -2.33 -7.14
CA ALA A 93 -9.69 -1.27 -6.17
C ALA A 93 -9.16 0.03 -6.78
N LEU A 94 -10.04 1.00 -6.99
CA LEU A 94 -9.73 2.27 -7.64
C LEU A 94 -9.75 3.39 -6.60
N PHE A 95 -8.86 4.37 -6.75
CA PHE A 95 -8.93 5.56 -5.90
C PHE A 95 -10.24 6.31 -6.12
N GLY A 96 -10.94 6.62 -5.04
CA GLY A 96 -12.10 7.52 -5.02
C GLY A 96 -11.76 8.88 -4.41
N GLY A 97 -10.73 8.96 -3.59
CA GLY A 97 -10.31 10.21 -2.98
C GLY A 97 -9.16 10.01 -1.99
N VAL A 98 -8.52 11.12 -1.64
CA VAL A 98 -7.45 11.16 -0.66
C VAL A 98 -7.69 12.36 0.25
N LYS A 99 -7.65 12.15 1.57
CA LYS A 99 -7.82 13.20 2.57
C LYS A 99 -6.62 13.25 3.51
N ASN A 100 -6.28 14.45 3.95
CA ASN A 100 -5.30 14.66 5.02
C ASN A 100 -3.96 14.01 4.72
N ALA A 101 -3.54 14.01 3.45
CA ALA A 101 -2.25 13.46 3.07
C ALA A 101 -1.12 14.35 3.59
N ARG A 102 -0.14 13.74 4.24
CA ARG A 102 1.06 14.40 4.77
C ARG A 102 2.28 13.61 4.39
N PHE A 103 3.31 14.33 3.95
CA PHE A 103 4.60 13.76 3.59
C PHE A 103 5.63 14.33 4.57
N ARG A 104 6.13 13.49 5.46
CA ARG A 104 6.87 13.93 6.66
C ARG A 104 8.38 13.79 6.54
N ARG A 105 8.84 12.99 5.58
CA ARG A 105 10.27 12.87 5.25
C ARG A 105 10.41 12.41 3.81
N GLN A 106 11.57 12.74 3.21
CA GLN A 106 11.92 12.20 1.90
C GLN A 106 12.24 10.71 1.99
N VAL A 107 11.82 9.96 0.99
CA VAL A 107 12.12 8.53 0.85
C VAL A 107 13.07 8.39 -0.33
N VAL A 108 14.19 7.73 -0.10
CA VAL A 108 15.30 7.64 -1.05
C VAL A 108 15.72 6.19 -1.26
N PRO A 109 16.45 5.86 -2.35
CA PRO A 109 16.97 4.52 -2.54
C PRO A 109 17.76 4.02 -1.32
N GLY A 110 17.51 2.77 -0.93
CA GLY A 110 18.06 2.16 0.27
C GLY A 110 17.10 2.16 1.45
N ASP A 111 16.07 3.01 1.42
CA ASP A 111 15.03 2.96 2.44
C ASP A 111 14.14 1.73 2.25
N VAL A 112 13.64 1.21 3.35
CA VAL A 112 12.62 0.17 3.36
C VAL A 112 11.37 0.77 3.99
N LEU A 113 10.28 0.86 3.21
CA LEU A 113 9.01 1.33 3.69
C LEU A 113 8.24 0.20 4.35
N THR A 114 7.80 0.42 5.58
CA THR A 114 6.74 -0.36 6.19
C THR A 114 5.42 0.33 5.88
N LEU A 115 4.52 -0.39 5.24
CA LEU A 115 3.25 0.13 4.73
C LEU A 115 2.10 -0.47 5.55
N GLU A 116 1.30 0.37 6.17
CA GLU A 116 0.14 -0.08 6.95
C GLU A 116 -1.12 0.58 6.44
N CYS A 117 -2.17 -0.19 6.22
CA CYS A 117 -3.49 0.34 5.86
C CYS A 117 -4.56 -0.43 6.61
N GLU A 118 -5.35 0.30 7.41
CA GLU A 118 -6.49 -0.23 8.14
C GLU A 118 -7.78 0.21 7.45
N LEU A 119 -8.64 -0.74 7.12
CA LEU A 119 -9.95 -0.46 6.55
C LEU A 119 -10.89 -0.08 7.68
N VAL A 120 -11.24 1.19 7.78
CA VAL A 120 -11.99 1.72 8.92
C VAL A 120 -13.48 1.84 8.68
N GLU A 121 -13.88 1.96 7.40
CA GLU A 121 -15.29 2.05 6.99
C GLU A 121 -15.51 1.33 5.66
N GLN A 122 -16.69 0.76 5.51
CA GLN A 122 -17.13 0.10 4.28
C GLN A 122 -18.61 0.42 4.06
N HIS A 123 -18.91 1.04 2.92
CA HIS A 123 -20.27 1.40 2.51
C HIS A 123 -20.52 0.86 1.10
N GLY A 124 -21.03 -0.38 1.03
CA GLY A 124 -21.20 -1.06 -0.25
C GLY A 124 -19.85 -1.31 -0.93
N LEU A 125 -19.65 -0.71 -2.10
CA LEU A 125 -18.41 -0.85 -2.88
C LEU A 125 -17.36 0.20 -2.50
N ILE A 126 -17.69 1.16 -1.63
CA ILE A 126 -16.79 2.22 -1.20
C ILE A 126 -16.17 1.86 0.14
N GLY A 127 -14.84 1.94 0.22
CA GLY A 127 -14.10 1.70 1.45
C GLY A 127 -13.21 2.88 1.79
N ILE A 128 -12.96 3.06 3.09
CA ILE A 128 -12.05 4.07 3.61
C ILE A 128 -10.96 3.38 4.41
N GLY A 129 -9.70 3.68 4.08
CA GLY A 129 -8.53 3.18 4.78
C GLY A 129 -7.73 4.30 5.41
N LYS A 130 -7.26 4.08 6.63
CA LYS A 130 -6.23 4.91 7.25
C LYS A 130 -4.88 4.27 7.00
N ALA A 131 -3.98 5.03 6.41
CA ALA A 131 -2.74 4.50 5.89
C ALA A 131 -1.54 5.28 6.42
N THR A 132 -0.47 4.57 6.77
CA THR A 132 0.78 5.15 7.24
C THR A 132 1.96 4.38 6.67
N ALA A 133 2.93 5.10 6.13
CA ALA A 133 4.20 4.56 5.67
C ALA A 133 5.32 4.99 6.62
N TRP A 134 6.17 4.04 6.98
CA TRP A 134 7.26 4.22 7.94
C TRP A 134 8.60 3.87 7.31
N VAL A 135 9.63 4.62 7.67
CA VAL A 135 11.01 4.19 7.49
C VAL A 135 11.60 4.04 8.90
N GLY A 136 11.85 2.81 9.34
CA GLY A 136 12.16 2.54 10.74
C GLY A 136 11.06 3.08 11.65
N ASN A 137 11.41 3.96 12.58
CA ASN A 137 10.48 4.56 13.53
C ASN A 137 9.92 5.91 13.06
N GLU A 138 10.34 6.40 11.89
CA GLU A 138 9.86 7.68 11.35
C GLU A 138 8.68 7.48 10.41
N ARG A 139 7.62 8.23 10.63
CA ARG A 139 6.54 8.30 9.64
C ARG A 139 7.03 9.05 8.41
N ALA A 140 6.97 8.40 7.26
CA ALA A 140 7.31 9.03 5.98
C ALA A 140 6.10 9.71 5.36
N ALA A 141 4.94 9.08 5.43
CA ALA A 141 3.70 9.63 4.90
C ALA A 141 2.50 9.01 5.61
N ASN A 142 1.39 9.73 5.63
CA ASN A 142 0.11 9.20 6.09
C ASN A 142 -1.04 9.88 5.35
N ALA A 143 -2.15 9.18 5.23
CA ALA A 143 -3.34 9.69 4.58
C ALA A 143 -4.57 8.86 4.95
N GLU A 144 -5.74 9.42 4.66
CA GLU A 144 -7.00 8.68 4.61
C GLU A 144 -7.32 8.45 3.13
N LEU A 145 -7.49 7.19 2.74
CA LEU A 145 -7.70 6.79 1.35
C LEU A 145 -9.12 6.30 1.17
N THR A 146 -9.82 6.83 0.18
CA THR A 146 -11.11 6.30 -0.26
C THR A 146 -10.88 5.46 -1.51
N PHE A 147 -11.42 4.26 -1.54
CA PHE A 147 -11.32 3.39 -2.72
C PHE A 147 -12.69 2.83 -3.08
N VAL A 148 -12.82 2.44 -4.35
CA VAL A 148 -14.04 1.85 -4.89
C VAL A 148 -13.69 0.49 -5.47
N ILE A 149 -14.44 -0.53 -5.06
CA ILE A 149 -14.30 -1.87 -5.63
C ILE A 149 -15.07 -1.89 -6.95
N ALA A 150 -14.42 -2.29 -8.01
CA ALA A 150 -14.97 -2.30 -9.36
C ALA A 150 -14.69 -3.64 -10.05
N ASP A 151 -15.56 -4.00 -11.00
CA ASP A 151 -15.31 -5.16 -11.85
C ASP A 151 -14.13 -4.91 -12.78
N ALA A 152 -13.38 -5.97 -13.03
CA ALA A 152 -12.25 -5.92 -13.95
C ALA A 152 -12.71 -5.93 -15.41
#